data_857644b64a48993997e3cb69c794bb27
#
_entry.id   857644b64a48993997e3cb69c794bb27
#
_cell.length_a   1.000
_cell.length_b   1.000
_cell.length_c   1.000
_cell.angle_alpha   90.00
_cell.angle_beta   90.00
_cell.angle_gamma   90.00
#
_symmetry.space_group_name_H-M   'P 1'
#
loop_
_entity.id
_entity.type
_entity.pdbx_description
1 polymer ?
#
loop_
_entity_poly.entity_id
_entity_poly.type
_entity_poly.pdbx_seq_one_letter_code
_entity_poly.pdbx_strand_id
1 'polypeptide(L)'
;TTEREIEHEFKQYQLALSPEKIHSLLYYATMFIGDSQTMASEASVLGTPAIRSNSFVGRISYLEEEEHKYGLTYGFRPNEFDGMIRKIDELLAIPNLQQEWQKKRQNMLNDKIDVTAFMVWFVENYPESRKVMHDDPSFQLKFKKYYENYFSSRRSSEFYEDIPFY
;
A
#
# COMPACT_ATOMS: atom_id res chain seq x y z
N THR A 1 -14.72 0.29 8.82
CA THR A 1 -14.57 1.48 9.66
C THR A 1 -15.14 2.68 8.93
N THR A 2 -15.80 3.60 9.62
CA THR A 2 -16.33 4.84 9.04
C THR A 2 -16.43 5.88 10.16
N GLU A 3 -16.25 7.15 9.80
CA GLU A 3 -16.44 8.29 10.69
C GLU A 3 -17.93 8.71 10.77
N ARG A 4 -18.76 8.14 9.90
CA ARG A 4 -20.19 8.41 9.88
C ARG A 4 -20.96 7.44 10.76
N GLU A 5 -22.11 7.84 11.24
CA GLU A 5 -23.05 6.92 11.87
C GLU A 5 -23.47 5.83 10.88
N ILE A 6 -23.36 4.58 11.33
CA ILE A 6 -23.66 3.41 10.49
C ILE A 6 -25.12 3.06 10.64
N GLU A 7 -25.78 2.78 9.55
CA GLU A 7 -27.16 2.27 9.51
C GLU A 7 -27.27 0.99 10.34
N HIS A 8 -28.42 0.84 11.00
CA HIS A 8 -28.62 -0.21 12.02
C HIS A 8 -28.29 -1.62 11.51
N GLU A 9 -28.62 -1.91 10.25
CA GLU A 9 -28.40 -3.23 9.63
C GLU A 9 -26.90 -3.57 9.46
N PHE A 10 -26.03 -2.56 9.36
CA PHE A 10 -24.58 -2.76 9.20
C PHE A 10 -23.81 -2.70 10.53
N LYS A 11 -24.45 -2.35 11.65
CA LYS A 11 -23.77 -2.25 12.97
C LYS A 11 -23.09 -3.55 13.39
N GLN A 12 -23.66 -4.70 13.04
CA GLN A 12 -23.08 -6.01 13.33
C GLN A 12 -21.70 -6.25 12.65
N TYR A 13 -21.39 -5.52 11.60
CA TYR A 13 -20.11 -5.59 10.86
C TYR A 13 -19.12 -4.51 11.26
N GLN A 14 -19.51 -3.63 12.19
CA GLN A 14 -18.67 -2.55 12.65
C GLN A 14 -17.51 -3.09 13.48
N LEU A 15 -16.29 -2.81 13.03
CA LEU A 15 -15.08 -3.10 13.76
C LEU A 15 -14.70 -1.90 14.64
N ALA A 16 -14.68 -2.09 15.95
CA ALA A 16 -14.07 -1.18 16.90
C ALA A 16 -12.57 -1.52 16.97
N LEU A 17 -11.77 -0.78 16.23
CA LEU A 17 -10.32 -0.98 16.18
C LEU A 17 -9.60 0.31 16.54
N SER A 18 -8.57 0.20 17.35
CA SER A 18 -7.71 1.31 17.70
C SER A 18 -6.87 1.73 16.46
N PRO A 19 -6.68 3.04 16.21
CA PRO A 19 -6.05 3.56 14.98
C PRO A 19 -4.67 2.96 14.68
N GLU A 20 -3.87 2.67 15.70
CA GLU A 20 -2.54 2.07 15.54
C GLU A 20 -2.56 0.65 14.96
N LYS A 21 -3.72 -0.03 14.98
CA LYS A 21 -3.88 -1.39 14.43
C LYS A 21 -4.40 -1.41 12.99
N ILE A 22 -4.65 -0.24 12.38
CA ILE A 22 -5.26 -0.18 11.04
C ILE A 22 -4.38 -0.85 9.97
N HIS A 23 -3.06 -0.67 10.03
CA HIS A 23 -2.15 -1.32 9.07
C HIS A 23 -2.13 -2.85 9.24
N SER A 24 -2.24 -3.35 10.48
CA SER A 24 -2.38 -4.79 10.72
C SER A 24 -3.70 -5.31 10.14
N LEU A 25 -4.80 -4.58 10.35
CA LEU A 25 -6.09 -4.94 9.75
C LEU A 25 -5.99 -5.01 8.23
N LEU A 26 -5.41 -3.99 7.58
CA LEU A 26 -5.23 -3.97 6.14
C LEU A 26 -4.36 -5.13 5.66
N TYR A 27 -3.26 -5.42 6.33
CA TYR A 27 -2.35 -6.51 5.96
C TYR A 27 -3.00 -7.88 5.99
N TYR A 28 -3.85 -8.17 7.00
CA TYR A 28 -4.53 -9.46 7.16
C TYR A 28 -5.88 -9.53 6.43
N ALA A 29 -6.37 -8.42 5.90
CA ALA A 29 -7.61 -8.41 5.13
C ALA A 29 -7.45 -9.15 3.79
N THR A 30 -8.49 -9.81 3.34
CA THR A 30 -8.54 -10.39 2.00
C THR A 30 -8.48 -9.29 0.94
N MET A 31 -9.13 -8.16 1.19
CA MET A 31 -9.25 -7.03 0.27
C MET A 31 -9.67 -5.77 1.04
N PHE A 32 -9.18 -4.62 0.62
CA PHE A 32 -9.71 -3.32 1.00
C PHE A 32 -10.75 -2.85 -0.03
N ILE A 33 -11.90 -2.41 0.44
CA ILE A 33 -12.94 -1.77 -0.39
C ILE A 33 -13.38 -0.50 0.32
N GLY A 34 -13.25 0.65 -0.34
CA GLY A 34 -13.62 1.93 0.28
C GLY A 34 -13.47 3.13 -0.65
N ASP A 35 -13.76 4.31 -0.11
CA ASP A 35 -13.62 5.59 -0.80
C ASP A 35 -12.29 6.30 -0.48
N SER A 36 -11.59 5.85 0.56
CA SER A 36 -10.32 6.43 0.99
C SER A 36 -9.18 6.07 0.04
N GLN A 37 -8.58 7.09 -0.54
CA GLN A 37 -7.43 6.96 -1.44
C GLN A 37 -6.16 6.59 -0.68
N THR A 38 -5.95 7.19 0.47
CA THR A 38 -4.77 6.90 1.33
C THR A 38 -4.80 5.45 1.80
N MET A 39 -5.94 4.97 2.31
CA MET A 39 -6.06 3.58 2.75
C MET A 39 -5.93 2.57 1.60
N ALA A 40 -6.39 2.92 0.39
CA ALA A 40 -6.20 2.07 -0.78
C ALA A 40 -4.71 1.93 -1.14
N SER A 41 -3.96 3.04 -1.10
CA SER A 41 -2.51 3.00 -1.33
C SER A 41 -1.77 2.27 -0.21
N GLU A 42 -2.13 2.50 1.05
CA GLU A 42 -1.55 1.76 2.19
C GLU A 42 -1.78 0.25 2.06
N ALA A 43 -3.00 -0.18 1.67
CA ALA A 43 -3.30 -1.58 1.39
C ALA A 43 -2.44 -2.12 0.24
N SER A 44 -2.27 -1.36 -0.84
CA SER A 44 -1.40 -1.72 -1.98
C SER A 44 0.05 -1.91 -1.54
N VAL A 45 0.59 -0.99 -0.74
CA VAL A 45 1.96 -1.09 -0.20
C VAL A 45 2.13 -2.28 0.74
N LEU A 46 1.08 -2.66 1.45
CA LEU A 46 1.06 -3.87 2.31
C LEU A 46 0.88 -5.17 1.50
N GLY A 47 0.51 -5.08 0.23
CA GLY A 47 0.26 -6.24 -0.63
C GLY A 47 -1.12 -6.84 -0.44
N THR A 48 -2.09 -6.00 -0.11
CA THR A 48 -3.51 -6.34 -0.01
C THR A 48 -4.24 -5.73 -1.20
N PRO A 49 -5.06 -6.50 -1.94
CA PRO A 49 -5.88 -5.98 -3.02
C PRO A 49 -6.73 -4.79 -2.55
N ALA A 50 -6.78 -3.73 -3.34
CA ALA A 50 -7.54 -2.55 -2.98
C ALA A 50 -8.50 -2.12 -4.10
N ILE A 51 -9.77 -1.95 -3.74
CA ILE A 51 -10.81 -1.39 -4.59
C ILE A 51 -11.22 -0.03 -4.01
N ARG A 52 -11.11 1.01 -4.81
CA ARG A 52 -11.52 2.36 -4.42
C ARG A 52 -12.66 2.87 -5.31
N SER A 53 -13.66 3.49 -4.68
CA SER A 53 -14.76 4.14 -5.41
C SER A 53 -14.94 5.57 -4.94
N ASN A 54 -14.57 6.52 -5.80
CA ASN A 54 -14.71 7.95 -5.52
C ASN A 54 -14.64 8.78 -6.81
N SER A 55 -14.92 10.09 -6.70
CA SER A 55 -14.92 11.03 -7.84
C SER A 55 -13.51 11.47 -8.31
N PHE A 56 -12.44 11.06 -7.61
CA PHE A 56 -11.06 11.45 -7.90
C PHE A 56 -10.29 10.40 -8.71
N VAL A 57 -10.90 9.29 -9.05
CA VAL A 57 -10.31 8.26 -9.91
C VAL A 57 -9.79 8.88 -11.21
N GLY A 58 -8.56 8.52 -11.58
CA GLY A 58 -7.87 9.08 -12.76
C GLY A 58 -7.14 10.41 -12.51
N ARG A 59 -7.08 10.92 -11.26
CA ARG A 59 -6.49 12.23 -10.97
C ARG A 59 -5.27 12.20 -10.06
N ILE A 60 -4.96 11.07 -9.42
CA ILE A 60 -3.90 10.96 -8.42
C ILE A 60 -2.81 10.06 -8.96
N SER A 61 -1.69 10.64 -9.33
CA SER A 61 -0.62 10.00 -10.10
C SER A 61 -0.06 8.71 -9.44
N TYR A 62 0.13 8.68 -8.13
CA TYR A 62 0.67 7.48 -7.48
C TYR A 62 -0.34 6.33 -7.46
N LEU A 63 -1.65 6.61 -7.32
CA LEU A 63 -2.70 5.60 -7.41
C LEU A 63 -2.86 5.06 -8.84
N GLU A 64 -2.73 5.93 -9.83
CA GLU A 64 -2.72 5.51 -11.24
C GLU A 64 -1.49 4.64 -11.56
N GLU A 65 -0.33 4.95 -10.97
CA GLU A 65 0.85 4.10 -11.08
C GLU A 65 0.63 2.73 -10.40
N GLU A 66 0.08 2.71 -9.18
CA GLU A 66 -0.24 1.49 -8.45
C GLU A 66 -1.24 0.60 -9.21
N GLU A 67 -2.21 1.20 -9.91
CA GLU A 67 -3.20 0.51 -10.72
C GLU A 67 -2.63 0.04 -12.05
N HIS A 68 -2.13 0.96 -12.88
CA HIS A 68 -1.81 0.66 -14.27
C HIS A 68 -0.44 0.01 -14.47
N LYS A 69 0.52 0.33 -13.60
CA LYS A 69 1.87 -0.24 -13.71
C LYS A 69 2.01 -1.52 -12.90
N TYR A 70 1.46 -1.54 -11.69
CA TYR A 70 1.67 -2.67 -10.76
C TYR A 70 0.44 -3.55 -10.58
N GLY A 71 -0.76 -3.10 -10.92
CA GLY A 71 -2.00 -3.85 -10.79
C GLY A 71 -2.35 -4.17 -9.33
N LEU A 72 -2.03 -3.27 -8.39
CA LEU A 72 -2.22 -3.44 -6.95
C LEU A 72 -3.57 -2.92 -6.46
N THR A 73 -4.13 -1.91 -7.13
CA THR A 73 -5.41 -1.30 -6.79
C THR A 73 -6.27 -1.13 -8.04
N TYR A 74 -7.56 -0.89 -7.86
CA TYR A 74 -8.50 -0.60 -8.95
C TYR A 74 -9.43 0.52 -8.54
N GLY A 75 -9.56 1.53 -9.41
CA GLY A 75 -10.41 2.70 -9.17
C GLY A 75 -11.69 2.64 -9.99
N PHE A 76 -12.81 2.94 -9.35
CA PHE A 76 -14.13 3.04 -9.97
C PHE A 76 -14.78 4.38 -9.62
N ARG A 77 -15.43 5.00 -10.58
CA ARG A 77 -16.27 6.15 -10.31
C ARG A 77 -17.58 5.71 -9.68
N PRO A 78 -18.30 6.59 -8.95
CA PRO A 78 -19.56 6.20 -8.29
C PRO A 78 -20.63 5.62 -9.22
N ASN A 79 -20.62 5.98 -10.51
CA ASN A 79 -21.53 5.46 -11.52
C ASN A 79 -21.06 4.14 -12.16
N GLU A 80 -19.93 3.58 -11.74
CA GLU A 80 -19.34 2.32 -12.27
C GLU A 80 -19.52 1.16 -11.28
N PHE A 81 -20.55 1.21 -10.44
CA PHE A 81 -20.80 0.25 -9.36
C PHE A 81 -20.82 -1.21 -9.83
N ASP A 82 -21.53 -1.52 -10.92
CA ASP A 82 -21.59 -2.89 -11.46
C ASP A 82 -20.22 -3.38 -11.94
N GLY A 83 -19.40 -2.48 -12.47
CA GLY A 83 -18.00 -2.77 -12.85
C GLY A 83 -17.15 -3.10 -11.63
N MET A 84 -17.33 -2.34 -10.55
CA MET A 84 -16.66 -2.57 -9.28
C MET A 84 -17.01 -3.94 -8.71
N ILE A 85 -18.30 -4.30 -8.66
CA ILE A 85 -18.74 -5.61 -8.13
C ILE A 85 -18.14 -6.75 -8.97
N ARG A 86 -18.21 -6.67 -10.30
CA ARG A 86 -17.58 -7.69 -11.15
C ARG A 86 -16.08 -7.83 -10.87
N LYS A 87 -15.36 -6.73 -10.66
CA LYS A 87 -13.94 -6.77 -10.32
C LYS A 87 -13.68 -7.43 -8.97
N ILE A 88 -14.51 -7.17 -7.97
CA ILE A 88 -14.42 -7.83 -6.66
C ILE A 88 -14.59 -9.35 -6.83
N ASP A 89 -15.61 -9.80 -7.59
CA ASP A 89 -15.87 -11.22 -7.84
C ASP A 89 -14.71 -11.87 -8.60
N GLU A 90 -14.16 -11.19 -9.61
CA GLU A 90 -12.98 -11.66 -10.35
C GLU A 90 -11.78 -11.87 -9.41
N LEU A 91 -11.51 -10.92 -8.51
CA LEU A 91 -10.39 -11.01 -7.59
C LEU A 91 -10.59 -12.12 -6.56
N LEU A 92 -11.78 -12.23 -5.99
CA LEU A 92 -12.11 -13.29 -5.02
C LEU A 92 -12.04 -14.70 -5.63
N ALA A 93 -12.19 -14.82 -6.95
CA ALA A 93 -12.05 -16.09 -7.66
C ALA A 93 -10.59 -16.51 -7.90
N ILE A 94 -9.61 -15.63 -7.65
CA ILE A 94 -8.19 -15.94 -7.85
C ILE A 94 -7.70 -16.89 -6.74
N PRO A 95 -7.24 -18.10 -7.08
CA PRO A 95 -6.57 -18.96 -6.11
C PRO A 95 -5.31 -18.30 -5.57
N ASN A 96 -5.12 -18.32 -4.25
CA ASN A 96 -3.95 -17.71 -3.60
C ASN A 96 -3.78 -16.19 -3.86
N LEU A 97 -4.89 -15.46 -3.88
CA LEU A 97 -4.94 -14.02 -4.14
C LEU A 97 -3.86 -13.24 -3.36
N GLN A 98 -3.68 -13.51 -2.08
CA GLN A 98 -2.66 -12.86 -1.26
C GLN A 98 -1.24 -13.07 -1.80
N GLN A 99 -0.90 -14.29 -2.24
CA GLN A 99 0.43 -14.55 -2.80
C GLN A 99 0.67 -13.80 -4.11
N GLU A 100 -0.35 -13.71 -4.96
CA GLU A 100 -0.25 -12.93 -6.21
C GLU A 100 -0.04 -11.44 -5.91
N TRP A 101 -0.74 -10.88 -4.91
CA TRP A 101 -0.55 -9.49 -4.52
C TRP A 101 0.82 -9.23 -3.88
N GLN A 102 1.33 -10.16 -3.08
CA GLN A 102 2.69 -10.04 -2.55
C GLN A 102 3.76 -10.03 -3.67
N LYS A 103 3.57 -10.77 -4.75
CA LYS A 103 4.47 -10.70 -5.93
C LYS A 103 4.40 -9.32 -6.61
N LYS A 104 3.18 -8.81 -6.84
CA LYS A 104 2.97 -7.48 -7.42
C LYS A 104 3.57 -6.39 -6.54
N ARG A 105 3.35 -6.48 -5.23
CA ARG A 105 3.97 -5.61 -4.23
C ARG A 105 5.49 -5.64 -4.33
N GLN A 106 6.09 -6.82 -4.39
CA GLN A 106 7.55 -6.95 -4.49
C GLN A 106 8.09 -6.28 -5.76
N ASN A 107 7.40 -6.41 -6.89
CA ASN A 107 7.77 -5.72 -8.12
C ASN A 107 7.73 -4.19 -7.94
N MET A 108 6.70 -3.66 -7.29
CA MET A 108 6.62 -2.24 -6.97
C MET A 108 7.78 -1.81 -6.07
N LEU A 109 8.06 -2.54 -5.00
CA LEU A 109 9.13 -2.20 -4.05
C LEU A 109 10.52 -2.23 -4.71
N ASN A 110 10.76 -3.13 -5.64
CA ASN A 110 12.02 -3.21 -6.39
C ASN A 110 12.23 -1.99 -7.30
N ASP A 111 11.15 -1.36 -7.75
CA ASP A 111 11.22 -0.13 -8.56
C ASP A 111 11.44 1.13 -7.73
N LYS A 112 11.06 1.11 -6.45
CA LYS A 112 11.11 2.29 -5.58
C LYS A 112 12.44 2.36 -4.81
N ILE A 113 12.77 3.56 -4.34
CA ILE A 113 13.88 3.78 -3.42
C ILE A 113 13.42 3.62 -1.97
N ASP A 114 14.33 3.33 -1.06
CA ASP A 114 14.11 3.51 0.36
C ASP A 114 14.10 5.01 0.71
N VAL A 115 12.90 5.57 0.79
CA VAL A 115 12.70 7.00 1.04
C VAL A 115 13.22 7.38 2.43
N THR A 116 13.10 6.50 3.42
CA THR A 116 13.61 6.76 4.77
C THR A 116 15.13 6.87 4.76
N ALA A 117 15.82 5.90 4.17
CA ALA A 117 17.28 5.94 4.04
C ALA A 117 17.74 7.16 3.24
N PHE A 118 17.03 7.52 2.15
CA PHE A 118 17.31 8.72 1.38
C PHE A 118 17.14 10.00 2.24
N MET A 119 16.06 10.12 2.99
CA MET A 119 15.80 11.30 3.82
C MET A 119 16.82 11.44 4.94
N VAL A 120 17.18 10.34 5.62
CA VAL A 120 18.24 10.35 6.64
C VAL A 120 19.54 10.84 6.03
N TRP A 121 19.97 10.22 4.92
CA TRP A 121 21.18 10.66 4.21
C TRP A 121 21.12 12.15 3.84
N PHE A 122 19.97 12.60 3.28
CA PHE A 122 19.82 13.98 2.82
C PHE A 122 19.98 15.00 3.96
N VAL A 123 19.37 14.73 5.11
CA VAL A 123 19.43 15.61 6.28
C VAL A 123 20.82 15.60 6.91
N GLU A 124 21.42 14.43 7.12
CA GLU A 124 22.75 14.29 7.74
C GLU A 124 23.87 14.94 6.93
N ASN A 125 23.71 14.99 5.60
CA ASN A 125 24.72 15.56 4.70
C ASN A 125 24.35 16.95 4.17
N TYR A 126 23.36 17.62 4.75
CA TYR A 126 23.02 18.99 4.36
C TYR A 126 24.13 19.98 4.81
N PRO A 127 24.54 20.98 3.98
CA PRO A 127 23.95 21.41 2.68
C PRO A 127 24.48 20.68 1.43
N GLU A 128 25.47 19.82 1.55
CA GLU A 128 26.11 19.20 0.40
C GLU A 128 25.16 18.27 -0.36
N SER A 129 24.30 17.55 0.37
CA SER A 129 23.24 16.69 -0.23
C SER A 129 22.34 17.44 -1.20
N ARG A 130 22.04 18.73 -0.91
CA ARG A 130 21.25 19.58 -1.83
C ARG A 130 21.99 19.80 -3.16
N LYS A 131 23.30 20.02 -3.12
CA LYS A 131 24.10 20.19 -4.34
C LYS A 131 24.15 18.89 -5.14
N VAL A 132 24.43 17.77 -4.46
CA VAL A 132 24.45 16.45 -5.09
C VAL A 132 23.13 16.16 -5.80
N MET A 133 22.00 16.39 -5.16
CA MET A 133 20.68 16.14 -5.75
C MET A 133 20.31 17.13 -6.86
N HIS A 134 20.84 18.37 -6.81
CA HIS A 134 20.68 19.35 -7.88
C HIS A 134 21.48 18.95 -9.13
N ASP A 135 22.71 18.53 -8.93
CA ASP A 135 23.66 18.23 -10.03
C ASP A 135 23.41 16.84 -10.64
N ASP A 136 23.01 15.87 -9.81
CA ASP A 136 22.65 14.50 -10.21
C ASP A 136 21.39 14.00 -9.49
N PRO A 137 20.18 14.28 -10.01
CA PRO A 137 18.95 13.75 -9.45
C PRO A 137 18.86 12.22 -9.43
N SER A 138 19.67 11.53 -10.28
CA SER A 138 19.68 10.06 -10.32
C SER A 138 20.41 9.44 -9.13
N PHE A 139 21.18 10.23 -8.38
CA PHE A 139 21.85 9.78 -7.16
C PHE A 139 20.90 9.07 -6.18
N GLN A 140 19.61 9.47 -6.11
CA GLN A 140 18.59 8.81 -5.30
C GLN A 140 18.48 7.30 -5.60
N LEU A 141 18.82 6.85 -6.81
CA LEU A 141 18.73 5.44 -7.18
C LEU A 141 19.70 4.54 -6.42
N LYS A 142 20.70 5.11 -5.76
CA LYS A 142 21.61 4.35 -4.87
C LYS A 142 20.87 3.76 -3.67
N PHE A 143 19.73 4.34 -3.30
CA PHE A 143 18.89 3.87 -2.19
C PHE A 143 17.96 2.71 -2.57
N LYS A 144 17.88 2.30 -3.85
CA LYS A 144 17.17 1.08 -4.26
C LYS A 144 17.78 -0.19 -3.65
N LYS A 145 19.09 -0.27 -3.56
CA LYS A 145 19.83 -1.46 -3.06
C LYS A 145 19.62 -1.74 -1.57
N TYR A 146 19.08 -0.79 -0.80
CA TYR A 146 18.88 -0.97 0.63
C TYR A 146 17.75 -1.97 0.94
N TYR A 147 16.73 -2.04 0.08
CA TYR A 147 15.63 -3.00 0.25
C TYR A 147 16.07 -4.45 0.08
N GLU A 148 16.90 -4.77 -0.89
CA GLU A 148 17.38 -6.13 -1.12
C GLU A 148 18.21 -6.66 0.05
N ASN A 149 19.06 -5.82 0.64
CA ASN A 149 19.91 -6.19 1.75
C ASN A 149 19.14 -6.25 3.09
N TYR A 150 18.16 -5.38 3.31
CA TYR A 150 17.39 -5.32 4.54
C TYR A 150 16.50 -6.56 4.74
N PHE A 151 15.85 -7.03 3.68
CA PHE A 151 14.99 -8.21 3.74
C PHE A 151 15.77 -9.53 3.63
N SER A 152 16.91 -9.55 2.95
CA SER A 152 17.77 -10.75 2.91
C SER A 152 18.48 -11.02 4.25
N SER A 153 18.88 -9.98 4.97
CA SER A 153 19.51 -10.12 6.29
C SER A 153 18.52 -10.46 7.42
N ARG A 154 17.23 -10.16 7.26
CA ARG A 154 16.18 -10.44 8.27
C ARG A 154 15.42 -11.75 8.04
N ARG A 155 15.59 -12.43 6.91
CA ARG A 155 15.03 -13.78 6.71
C ARG A 155 15.66 -14.85 7.60
N SER A 156 16.76 -14.56 8.30
CA SER A 156 17.49 -15.50 9.12
C SER A 156 17.27 -15.38 10.63
N SER A 157 16.49 -14.42 11.14
CA SER A 157 16.16 -14.39 12.59
C SER A 157 15.04 -13.42 12.95
N GLU A 158 13.98 -13.89 13.60
CA GLU A 158 13.38 -13.28 14.79
C GLU A 158 12.42 -12.07 14.65
N PHE A 159 11.68 -11.86 13.55
CA PHE A 159 10.73 -10.74 13.53
C PHE A 159 9.24 -11.11 13.49
N TYR A 160 8.89 -12.38 13.66
CA TYR A 160 7.48 -12.80 13.71
C TYR A 160 6.99 -13.18 15.13
N GLU A 161 7.88 -13.15 16.14
CA GLU A 161 7.51 -13.57 17.50
C GLU A 161 7.15 -12.43 18.47
N ASP A 162 7.39 -11.15 18.12
CA ASP A 162 7.22 -10.02 19.05
C ASP A 162 6.11 -9.01 18.67
N ILE A 163 5.07 -9.44 17.96
CA ILE A 163 3.81 -8.66 17.94
C ILE A 163 2.90 -9.30 18.99
N PRO A 164 2.80 -8.72 20.20
CA PRO A 164 1.88 -9.25 21.19
C PRO A 164 0.46 -9.09 20.67
N PHE A 165 -0.21 -10.24 20.50
CA PHE A 165 -1.65 -10.28 20.35
C PHE A 165 -2.27 -9.83 21.68
N TYR A 166 -2.71 -8.58 21.76
CA TYR A 166 -3.64 -8.12 22.77
C TYR A 166 -4.76 -7.35 22.08
#